data_5428dc3d75cbea77dfb406dd42ec3a5d
#
_entry.id   5428dc3d75cbea77dfb406dd42ec3a5d
#
_cell.length_a   1.000
_cell.length_b   1.000
_cell.length_c   1.000
_cell.angle_alpha   90.00
_cell.angle_beta   90.00
_cell.angle_gamma   90.00
#
_symmetry.space_group_name_H-M   'P 1'
#
loop_
_entity.id
_entity.type
_entity.pdbx_description
1 polymer ?
#
loop_
_entity_poly.entity_id
_entity_poly.type
_entity_poly.pdbx_seq_one_letter_code
_entity_poly.pdbx_strand_id
1 'polypeptide(L)'
;GLAPLFEEIMHNQNGRHYGVDTFRRYEGGGLGAEIRGDVILMGSLGFMKLMRVHMPEGARVKQAVYLSVNGELAAVFALSYAPATNVKACLQALARCTGLTPILATRDFMITPQFLKHRYKLSPDRIEFPTVEERARLSSPDAVQEPRQGALLARTGFSCFSMAVAGARAARSAAIAAIAVTYAASVMGLLVLFFLTFIGSTL
;
A
#
# COMPACT_ATOMS: atom_id res chain seq x y z
N GLY A 1 -12.02 -2.11 0.52
CA GLY A 1 -11.79 -3.53 0.29
C GLY A 1 -12.90 -4.16 -0.55
N LEU A 2 -12.81 -5.44 -0.83
CA LEU A 2 -13.78 -6.17 -1.66
C LEU A 2 -15.11 -6.47 -0.93
N ALA A 3 -15.14 -6.39 0.40
CA ALA A 3 -16.31 -6.77 1.20
C ALA A 3 -17.59 -6.01 0.79
N PRO A 4 -17.62 -4.68 0.67
CA PRO A 4 -18.85 -3.97 0.28
C PRO A 4 -19.37 -4.39 -1.09
N LEU A 5 -18.47 -4.72 -2.03
CA LEU A 5 -18.85 -5.21 -3.36
C LEU A 5 -19.57 -6.56 -3.29
N PHE A 6 -19.07 -7.48 -2.47
CA PHE A 6 -19.70 -8.77 -2.28
C PHE A 6 -20.99 -8.69 -1.47
N GLU A 7 -21.11 -7.76 -0.52
CA GLU A 7 -22.38 -7.47 0.16
C GLU A 7 -23.45 -6.97 -0.81
N GLU A 8 -23.08 -6.08 -1.73
CA GLU A 8 -23.99 -5.58 -2.76
C GLU A 8 -24.45 -6.72 -3.70
N ILE A 9 -23.52 -7.58 -4.15
CA ILE A 9 -23.86 -8.75 -4.97
C ILE A 9 -24.82 -9.69 -4.21
N MET A 10 -24.53 -9.98 -2.95
CA MET A 10 -25.40 -10.81 -2.11
C MET A 10 -26.79 -10.21 -1.94
N HIS A 11 -26.88 -8.92 -1.68
CA HIS A 11 -28.17 -8.24 -1.55
C HIS A 11 -28.98 -8.31 -2.83
N ASN A 12 -28.36 -8.04 -3.97
CA ASN A 12 -29.02 -8.07 -5.28
C ASN A 12 -29.45 -9.47 -5.71
N GLN A 13 -28.82 -10.52 -5.18
CA GLN A 13 -29.11 -11.91 -5.52
C GLN A 13 -29.93 -12.65 -4.45
N ASN A 14 -30.49 -11.92 -3.47
CA ASN A 14 -31.19 -12.51 -2.31
C ASN A 14 -30.34 -13.58 -1.60
N GLY A 15 -29.04 -13.39 -1.52
CA GLY A 15 -28.10 -14.31 -0.87
C GLY A 15 -28.38 -14.42 0.63
N ARG A 16 -28.00 -15.56 1.22
CA ARG A 16 -28.13 -15.81 2.65
C ARG A 16 -26.75 -15.78 3.32
N HIS A 17 -26.72 -15.26 4.53
CA HIS A 17 -25.53 -15.36 5.38
C HIS A 17 -25.48 -16.74 6.04
N TYR A 18 -24.31 -17.35 6.00
CA TYR A 18 -24.00 -18.58 6.73
C TYR A 18 -22.90 -18.30 7.76
N GLY A 19 -22.97 -18.99 8.88
CA GLY A 19 -21.89 -18.99 9.85
C GLY A 19 -20.65 -19.65 9.26
N VAL A 20 -19.49 -19.12 9.57
CA VAL A 20 -18.19 -19.64 9.15
C VAL A 20 -17.60 -20.41 10.32
N ASP A 21 -17.31 -21.70 10.12
CA ASP A 21 -16.74 -22.56 11.17
C ASP A 21 -15.25 -22.27 11.38
N THR A 22 -14.49 -22.17 10.28
CA THR A 22 -13.08 -21.78 10.30
C THR A 22 -12.79 -20.76 9.22
N PHE A 23 -11.80 -19.89 9.48
CA PHE A 23 -11.37 -18.87 8.54
C PHE A 23 -9.84 -18.74 8.50
N ARG A 24 -9.26 -18.76 7.32
CA ARG A 24 -7.81 -18.62 7.11
C ARG A 24 -7.51 -17.61 6.01
N ARG A 25 -6.42 -16.87 6.18
CA ARG A 25 -5.83 -16.01 5.15
C ARG A 25 -4.54 -16.63 4.67
N TYR A 26 -4.30 -16.56 3.37
CA TYR A 26 -3.12 -17.14 2.74
C TYR A 26 -2.25 -16.05 2.12
N GLU A 27 -0.92 -16.17 2.29
CA GLU A 27 0.04 -15.24 1.71
C GLU A 27 -0.01 -15.21 0.16
N GLY A 28 -0.44 -16.29 -0.46
CA GLY A 28 -0.61 -16.42 -1.91
C GLY A 28 -1.75 -15.61 -2.52
N GLY A 29 -2.41 -14.73 -1.74
CA GLY A 29 -3.48 -13.88 -2.23
C GLY A 29 -4.84 -14.56 -2.27
N GLY A 30 -5.21 -15.24 -1.19
CA GLY A 30 -6.51 -15.90 -1.05
C GLY A 30 -6.99 -16.04 0.39
N LEU A 31 -8.23 -16.44 0.48
CA LEU A 31 -8.96 -16.72 1.72
C LEU A 31 -9.47 -18.17 1.67
N GLY A 32 -9.48 -18.82 2.81
CA GLY A 32 -10.13 -20.13 2.98
C GLY A 32 -11.11 -20.07 4.14
N ALA A 33 -12.20 -20.79 4.00
CA ALA A 33 -13.21 -20.94 5.02
C ALA A 33 -13.78 -22.38 5.00
N GLU A 34 -14.26 -22.81 6.11
CA GLU A 34 -15.07 -24.01 6.23
C GLU A 34 -16.48 -23.61 6.68
N ILE A 35 -17.48 -24.06 5.95
CA ILE A 35 -18.89 -23.75 6.20
C ILE A 35 -19.68 -25.03 6.08
N ARG A 36 -20.21 -25.54 7.20
CA ARG A 36 -20.99 -26.77 7.26
C ARG A 36 -20.28 -28.01 6.69
N GLY A 37 -18.97 -28.09 6.83
CA GLY A 37 -18.17 -29.18 6.30
C GLY A 37 -17.66 -28.98 4.87
N ASP A 38 -18.13 -27.94 4.16
CA ASP A 38 -17.62 -27.59 2.85
C ASP A 38 -16.38 -26.68 2.95
N VAL A 39 -15.34 -27.01 2.21
CA VAL A 39 -14.12 -26.22 2.10
C VAL A 39 -14.28 -25.19 1.00
N ILE A 40 -14.27 -23.92 1.36
CA ILE A 40 -14.45 -22.80 0.44
C ILE A 40 -13.14 -22.04 0.31
N LEU A 41 -12.69 -21.82 -0.92
CA LEU A 41 -11.52 -21.01 -1.22
C LEU A 41 -11.93 -19.83 -2.11
N MET A 42 -11.41 -18.66 -1.79
CA MET A 42 -11.63 -17.44 -2.58
C MET A 42 -10.29 -16.75 -2.82
N GLY A 43 -9.97 -16.41 -4.06
CA GLY A 43 -8.71 -15.75 -4.33
C GLY A 43 -8.40 -15.51 -5.80
N SER A 44 -7.15 -15.16 -6.07
CA SER A 44 -6.65 -14.95 -7.43
C SER A 44 -6.50 -16.27 -8.20
N LEU A 45 -6.36 -16.18 -9.54
CA LEU A 45 -6.05 -17.36 -10.36
C LEU A 45 -4.76 -18.07 -9.91
N GLY A 46 -3.75 -17.31 -9.50
CA GLY A 46 -2.50 -17.87 -8.96
C GLY A 46 -2.72 -18.65 -7.67
N PHE A 47 -3.57 -18.13 -6.80
CA PHE A 47 -3.96 -18.82 -5.57
C PHE A 47 -4.72 -20.12 -5.84
N MET A 48 -5.70 -20.11 -6.76
CA MET A 48 -6.44 -21.31 -7.13
C MET A 48 -5.53 -22.42 -7.65
N LYS A 49 -4.53 -22.05 -8.49
CA LYS A 49 -3.53 -23.00 -8.98
C LYS A 49 -2.65 -23.55 -7.84
N LEU A 50 -2.23 -22.68 -6.91
CA LEU A 50 -1.45 -23.10 -5.74
C LEU A 50 -2.23 -24.11 -4.88
N MET A 51 -3.53 -23.90 -4.71
CA MET A 51 -4.42 -24.77 -3.96
C MET A 51 -4.92 -25.99 -4.78
N ARG A 52 -4.45 -26.16 -6.02
CA ARG A 52 -4.79 -27.26 -6.92
C ARG A 52 -6.31 -27.38 -7.20
N VAL A 53 -6.99 -26.23 -7.23
CA VAL A 53 -8.41 -26.20 -7.62
C VAL A 53 -8.56 -26.57 -9.09
N HIS A 54 -9.52 -27.43 -9.42
CA HIS A 54 -9.83 -27.80 -10.78
C HIS A 54 -10.39 -26.59 -11.55
N MET A 55 -9.68 -26.20 -12.61
CA MET A 55 -10.02 -25.02 -13.42
C MET A 55 -10.45 -25.47 -14.81
N PRO A 56 -11.73 -25.32 -15.19
CA PRO A 56 -12.18 -25.65 -16.53
C PRO A 56 -11.52 -24.75 -17.59
N GLU A 57 -11.43 -25.29 -18.82
CA GLU A 57 -10.89 -24.53 -19.94
C GLU A 57 -11.77 -23.29 -20.21
N GLY A 58 -11.14 -22.14 -20.45
CA GLY A 58 -11.86 -20.88 -20.69
C GLY A 58 -12.19 -20.06 -19.42
N ALA A 59 -12.05 -20.60 -18.22
CA ALA A 59 -12.32 -19.87 -16.98
C ALA A 59 -11.25 -18.82 -16.61
N ARG A 60 -10.25 -18.56 -17.46
CA ARG A 60 -9.14 -17.63 -17.19
C ARG A 60 -9.54 -16.19 -17.53
N VAL A 61 -9.84 -15.41 -16.49
CA VAL A 61 -10.13 -13.98 -16.59
C VAL A 61 -9.00 -13.18 -15.97
N LYS A 62 -8.59 -12.11 -16.64
CA LYS A 62 -7.45 -11.29 -16.19
C LYS A 62 -7.86 -10.54 -14.93
N GLN A 63 -8.06 -10.26 -14.09
CA GLN A 63 -8.52 -9.54 -12.90
C GLN A 63 -9.86 -10.11 -12.44
N ALA A 64 -9.80 -11.30 -11.90
CA ALA A 64 -10.98 -11.94 -11.35
C ALA A 64 -10.69 -12.52 -9.97
N VAL A 65 -11.70 -12.56 -9.14
CA VAL A 65 -11.75 -13.37 -7.94
C VAL A 65 -12.45 -14.66 -8.27
N TYR A 66 -11.81 -15.76 -7.93
CA TYR A 66 -12.30 -17.11 -8.13
C TYR A 66 -12.82 -17.64 -6.80
N LEU A 67 -13.94 -18.32 -6.83
CA LEU A 67 -14.54 -19.02 -5.71
C LEU A 67 -14.57 -20.50 -6.02
N SER A 68 -14.06 -21.33 -5.14
CA SER A 68 -14.18 -22.79 -5.24
C SER A 68 -14.85 -23.36 -3.99
N VAL A 69 -15.53 -24.46 -4.20
CA VAL A 69 -16.16 -25.28 -3.15
C VAL A 69 -15.63 -26.69 -3.31
N ASN A 70 -15.05 -27.25 -2.27
CA ASN A 70 -14.50 -28.62 -2.24
C ASN A 70 -13.52 -28.92 -3.40
N GLY A 71 -12.72 -27.93 -3.80
CA GLY A 71 -11.73 -28.08 -4.87
C GLY A 71 -12.24 -27.89 -6.30
N GLU A 72 -13.53 -27.66 -6.48
CA GLU A 72 -14.16 -27.38 -7.78
C GLU A 72 -14.47 -25.89 -7.92
N LEU A 73 -14.28 -25.33 -9.11
CA LEU A 73 -14.62 -23.93 -9.39
C LEU A 73 -16.12 -23.71 -9.36
N ALA A 74 -16.60 -22.89 -8.41
CA ALA A 74 -18.03 -22.57 -8.27
C ALA A 74 -18.41 -21.24 -8.93
N ALA A 75 -17.54 -20.21 -8.86
CA ALA A 75 -17.83 -18.90 -9.45
C ALA A 75 -16.56 -18.13 -9.84
N VAL A 76 -16.71 -17.22 -10.80
CA VAL A 76 -15.68 -16.27 -11.23
C VAL A 76 -16.27 -14.86 -11.22
N PHE A 77 -15.71 -13.98 -10.42
CA PHE A 77 -16.10 -12.57 -10.33
C PHE A 77 -15.07 -11.72 -11.08
N ALA A 78 -15.41 -11.26 -12.27
CA ALA A 78 -14.56 -10.33 -13.01
C ALA A 78 -14.55 -8.96 -12.30
N LEU A 79 -13.36 -8.45 -11.99
CA LEU A 79 -13.17 -7.18 -11.29
C LEU A 79 -12.55 -6.16 -12.23
N SER A 80 -13.02 -4.92 -12.16
CA SER A 80 -12.37 -3.79 -12.79
C SER A 80 -11.90 -2.80 -11.73
N TYR A 81 -10.58 -2.69 -11.58
CA TYR A 81 -9.99 -1.69 -10.70
C TYR A 81 -9.84 -0.37 -11.45
N ALA A 82 -10.72 0.58 -11.16
CA ALA A 82 -10.56 1.97 -11.59
C ALA A 82 -9.79 2.74 -10.51
N PRO A 83 -8.52 3.14 -10.73
CA PRO A 83 -7.82 3.95 -9.75
C PRO A 83 -8.48 5.32 -9.67
N ALA A 84 -8.67 5.84 -8.46
CA ALA A 84 -9.01 7.25 -8.29
C ALA A 84 -7.94 8.11 -8.95
N THR A 85 -8.33 9.23 -9.55
CA THR A 85 -7.57 10.03 -10.52
C THR A 85 -6.14 10.35 -10.07
N ASN A 86 -5.89 10.51 -8.78
CA ASN A 86 -4.60 10.94 -8.26
C ASN A 86 -3.77 9.84 -7.57
N VAL A 87 -4.30 8.62 -7.43
CA VAL A 87 -3.61 7.55 -6.67
C VAL A 87 -2.25 7.20 -7.25
N LYS A 88 -2.15 7.14 -8.59
CA LYS A 88 -0.87 6.85 -9.25
C LYS A 88 0.18 7.92 -8.95
N ALA A 89 -0.18 9.19 -9.13
CA ALA A 89 0.72 10.32 -8.87
C ALA A 89 1.14 10.36 -7.40
N CYS A 90 0.20 10.13 -6.49
CA CYS A 90 0.44 10.11 -5.05
C CYS A 90 1.40 8.98 -4.63
N LEU A 91 1.19 7.76 -5.13
CA LEU A 91 2.09 6.63 -4.89
C LEU A 91 3.48 6.90 -5.45
N GLN A 92 3.57 7.46 -6.65
CA GLN A 92 4.84 7.82 -7.26
C GLN A 92 5.56 8.92 -6.49
N ALA A 93 4.85 9.91 -5.98
CA ALA A 93 5.41 10.97 -5.14
C ALA A 93 5.99 10.41 -3.84
N LEU A 94 5.24 9.55 -3.14
CA LEU A 94 5.72 8.90 -1.93
C LEU A 94 6.93 7.99 -2.18
N ALA A 95 6.90 7.20 -3.25
CA ALA A 95 8.01 6.31 -3.61
C ALA A 95 9.29 7.05 -4.02
N ARG A 96 9.20 8.33 -4.41
CA ARG A 96 10.37 9.19 -4.71
C ARG A 96 10.94 9.88 -3.48
N CYS A 97 10.20 9.94 -2.37
CA CYS A 97 10.69 10.56 -1.15
C CYS A 97 11.88 9.77 -0.59
N THR A 98 13.06 10.41 -0.55
CA THR A 98 14.26 9.80 0.02
C THR A 98 14.11 9.64 1.54
N GLY A 99 14.59 8.50 2.06
CA GLY A 99 14.52 8.19 3.50
C GLY A 99 13.09 7.94 4.02
N LEU A 100 12.18 7.54 3.12
CA LEU A 100 10.83 7.10 3.45
C LEU A 100 10.53 5.84 2.65
N THR A 101 10.07 4.79 3.33
CA THR A 101 9.60 3.55 2.70
C THR A 101 8.09 3.45 2.91
N PRO A 102 7.28 3.61 1.85
CA PRO A 102 5.84 3.39 1.96
C PRO A 102 5.55 1.92 2.25
N ILE A 103 4.78 1.65 3.28
CA ILE A 103 4.29 0.31 3.65
C ILE A 103 2.82 0.23 3.24
N LEU A 104 2.48 -0.75 2.42
CA LEU A 104 1.11 -0.93 1.95
C LEU A 104 0.39 -2.03 2.73
N ALA A 105 -0.33 -1.63 3.79
CA ALA A 105 -1.09 -2.52 4.66
C ALA A 105 -2.52 -2.75 4.13
N THR A 106 -2.66 -3.12 2.86
CA THR A 106 -3.98 -3.41 2.28
C THR A 106 -4.48 -4.80 2.66
N ARG A 107 -5.78 -4.91 2.96
CA ARG A 107 -6.47 -6.20 3.14
C ARG A 107 -6.98 -6.80 1.83
N ASP A 108 -6.85 -6.08 0.73
CA ASP A 108 -7.24 -6.57 -0.59
C ASP A 108 -6.14 -7.50 -1.12
N PHE A 109 -6.45 -8.79 -1.20
CA PHE A 109 -5.52 -9.82 -1.66
C PHE A 109 -5.19 -9.71 -3.16
N MET A 110 -5.98 -8.97 -3.94
CA MET A 110 -5.70 -8.72 -5.36
C MET A 110 -4.62 -7.67 -5.58
N ILE A 111 -4.35 -6.83 -4.57
CA ILE A 111 -3.29 -5.82 -4.64
C ILE A 111 -1.97 -6.47 -4.25
N THR A 112 -1.19 -6.82 -5.24
CA THR A 112 0.12 -7.45 -5.11
C THR A 112 1.23 -6.52 -5.61
N PRO A 113 2.51 -6.78 -5.30
CA PRO A 113 3.64 -6.05 -5.88
C PRO A 113 3.62 -6.06 -7.41
N GLN A 114 3.28 -7.19 -8.02
CA GLN A 114 3.16 -7.32 -9.47
C GLN A 114 2.03 -6.45 -10.04
N PHE A 115 0.88 -6.41 -9.36
CA PHE A 115 -0.23 -5.53 -9.73
C PHE A 115 0.22 -4.07 -9.75
N LEU A 116 0.94 -3.60 -8.72
CA LEU A 116 1.44 -2.23 -8.65
C LEU A 116 2.48 -1.93 -9.74
N LYS A 117 3.38 -2.86 -10.01
CA LYS A 117 4.37 -2.72 -11.10
C LYS A 117 3.68 -2.56 -12.45
N HIS A 118 2.72 -3.40 -12.78
CA HIS A 118 2.05 -3.38 -14.08
C HIS A 118 1.07 -2.20 -14.21
N ARG A 119 0.29 -1.91 -13.17
CA ARG A 119 -0.77 -0.90 -13.24
C ARG A 119 -0.26 0.51 -13.01
N TYR A 120 0.64 0.68 -12.04
CA TYR A 120 1.13 2.01 -11.62
C TYR A 120 2.57 2.30 -12.04
N LYS A 121 3.27 1.33 -12.65
CA LYS A 121 4.69 1.43 -13.03
C LYS A 121 5.58 1.80 -11.82
N LEU A 122 5.27 1.22 -10.68
CA LEU A 122 6.04 1.36 -9.45
C LEU A 122 7.05 0.24 -9.33
N SER A 123 8.28 0.56 -8.91
CA SER A 123 9.26 -0.47 -8.56
C SER A 123 8.84 -1.17 -7.27
N PRO A 124 8.78 -2.51 -7.24
CA PRO A 124 8.46 -3.26 -6.02
C PRO A 124 9.41 -2.96 -4.87
N ASP A 125 10.68 -2.64 -5.17
CA ASP A 125 11.72 -2.36 -4.17
C ASP A 125 11.52 -1.02 -3.42
N ARG A 126 10.60 -0.19 -3.89
CA ARG A 126 10.28 1.11 -3.30
C ARG A 126 9.06 1.09 -2.40
N ILE A 127 8.37 -0.03 -2.30
CA ILE A 127 7.15 -0.19 -1.50
C ILE A 127 7.25 -1.52 -0.77
N GLU A 128 7.06 -1.48 0.52
CA GLU A 128 7.07 -2.66 1.36
C GLU A 128 5.67 -3.27 1.44
N PHE A 129 5.60 -4.60 1.29
CA PHE A 129 4.41 -5.40 1.48
C PHE A 129 4.64 -6.33 2.67
N PRO A 130 4.10 -6.00 3.84
CA PRO A 130 4.20 -6.86 5.02
C PRO A 130 3.46 -8.19 4.83
N THR A 131 3.71 -9.12 5.72
CA THR A 131 2.96 -10.38 5.79
C THR A 131 1.46 -10.15 5.96
N VAL A 132 0.64 -11.15 5.64
CA VAL A 132 -0.83 -11.04 5.77
C VAL A 132 -1.24 -10.72 7.20
N GLU A 133 -0.58 -11.32 8.18
CA GLU A 133 -0.84 -11.08 9.61
C GLU A 133 -0.49 -9.65 10.01
N GLU A 134 0.68 -9.18 9.59
CA GLU A 134 1.14 -7.83 9.87
C GLU A 134 0.26 -6.78 9.18
N ARG A 135 -0.16 -7.01 7.93
CA ARG A 135 -1.14 -6.16 7.24
C ARG A 135 -2.47 -6.09 7.98
N ALA A 136 -2.93 -7.22 8.53
CA ALA A 136 -4.15 -7.27 9.33
C ALA A 136 -4.01 -6.45 10.62
N ARG A 137 -2.86 -6.56 11.31
CA ARG A 137 -2.52 -5.78 12.50
C ARG A 137 -2.45 -4.28 12.20
N LEU A 138 -1.68 -3.88 11.17
CA LEU A 138 -1.49 -2.48 10.80
C LEU A 138 -2.77 -1.80 10.29
N SER A 139 -3.70 -2.56 9.72
CA SER A 139 -4.98 -2.06 9.22
C SER A 139 -6.13 -2.21 10.22
N SER A 140 -5.86 -2.61 11.46
CA SER A 140 -6.86 -2.63 12.54
C SER A 140 -7.24 -1.20 12.93
N PRO A 141 -8.54 -0.95 13.28
CA PRO A 141 -8.95 0.34 13.84
C PRO A 141 -8.22 0.67 15.14
N ASP A 142 -7.81 -0.35 15.89
CA ASP A 142 -7.12 -0.23 17.17
C ASP A 142 -5.58 -0.26 17.02
N ALA A 143 -5.06 -0.18 15.79
CA ALA A 143 -3.63 -0.17 15.57
C ALA A 143 -2.97 1.05 16.22
N VAL A 144 -2.11 0.78 17.19
CA VAL A 144 -1.29 1.82 17.83
C VAL A 144 -0.13 2.17 16.89
N GLN A 145 0.11 3.47 16.70
CA GLN A 145 1.23 3.95 15.91
C GLN A 145 2.56 3.57 16.60
N GLU A 146 3.39 2.83 15.90
CA GLU A 146 4.73 2.49 16.39
C GLU A 146 5.69 3.67 16.21
N PRO A 147 6.71 3.84 17.08
CA PRO A 147 7.67 4.96 17.01
C PRO A 147 8.43 5.05 15.68
N ARG A 148 8.54 3.94 14.94
CA ARG A 148 9.19 3.87 13.62
C ARG A 148 8.32 4.35 12.48
N GLN A 149 7.01 4.49 12.70
CA GLN A 149 6.06 4.95 11.70
C GLN A 149 6.07 6.48 11.64
N GLY A 150 6.59 7.04 10.57
CA GLY A 150 6.61 8.49 10.37
C GLY A 150 5.21 9.09 10.12
N ALA A 151 4.31 8.35 9.49
CA ALA A 151 2.93 8.74 9.23
C ALA A 151 2.06 7.52 8.93
N LEU A 152 0.81 7.53 9.35
CA LEU A 152 -0.18 6.47 9.13
C LEU A 152 -1.45 7.05 8.50
N LEU A 153 -1.90 6.45 7.39
CA LEU A 153 -3.21 6.73 6.80
C LEU A 153 -4.18 5.61 7.13
N ALA A 154 -5.08 5.84 8.07
CA ALA A 154 -6.11 4.88 8.47
C ALA A 154 -7.48 5.12 7.82
N ARG A 155 -7.67 6.23 7.10
CA ARG A 155 -8.95 6.65 6.51
C ARG A 155 -8.80 7.02 5.03
N THR A 156 -9.92 7.37 4.40
CA THR A 156 -9.93 7.96 3.05
C THR A 156 -9.20 9.31 3.04
N GLY A 157 -8.58 9.68 1.91
CA GLY A 157 -7.84 10.94 1.80
C GLY A 157 -6.38 10.75 1.39
N PHE A 158 -6.09 9.70 0.62
CA PHE A 158 -4.73 9.36 0.20
C PHE A 158 -4.00 10.50 -0.52
N SER A 159 -4.74 11.30 -1.29
CA SER A 159 -4.17 12.46 -1.99
C SER A 159 -3.65 13.52 -1.00
N CYS A 160 -4.47 13.93 -0.04
CA CYS A 160 -4.07 14.90 0.98
C CYS A 160 -2.92 14.39 1.84
N PHE A 161 -2.97 13.10 2.22
CA PHE A 161 -1.90 12.45 2.98
C PHE A 161 -0.56 12.47 2.23
N SER A 162 -0.56 12.07 0.96
CA SER A 162 0.67 12.05 0.16
C SER A 162 1.25 13.44 -0.05
N MET A 163 0.40 14.44 -0.27
CA MET A 163 0.82 15.83 -0.37
C MET A 163 1.39 16.36 0.94
N ALA A 164 0.76 16.07 2.07
CA ALA A 164 1.26 16.47 3.38
C ALA A 164 2.64 15.86 3.68
N VAL A 165 2.81 14.56 3.43
CA VAL A 165 4.10 13.87 3.65
C VAL A 165 5.18 14.40 2.72
N ALA A 166 4.88 14.54 1.43
CA ALA A 166 5.84 15.09 0.46
C ALA A 166 6.20 16.55 0.77
N GLY A 167 5.19 17.37 1.13
CA GLY A 167 5.39 18.76 1.52
C GLY A 167 6.23 18.92 2.79
N ALA A 168 5.97 18.12 3.82
CA ALA A 168 6.78 18.11 5.05
C ALA A 168 8.25 17.75 4.77
N ARG A 169 8.50 16.80 3.88
CA ARG A 169 9.86 16.43 3.45
C ARG A 169 10.54 17.55 2.68
N ALA A 170 9.84 18.18 1.75
CA ALA A 170 10.37 19.31 1.00
C ALA A 170 10.69 20.50 1.92
N ALA A 171 9.80 20.81 2.85
CA ALA A 171 10.02 21.87 3.84
C ALA A 171 11.26 21.58 4.73
N ARG A 172 11.41 20.32 5.20
CA ARG A 172 12.60 19.93 5.96
C ARG A 172 13.89 20.08 5.14
N SER A 173 13.87 19.65 3.88
CA SER A 173 15.04 19.78 2.99
C SER A 173 15.39 21.26 2.75
N ALA A 174 14.40 22.10 2.51
CA ALA A 174 14.58 23.54 2.34
C ALA A 174 15.14 24.19 3.61
N ALA A 175 14.63 23.82 4.79
CA ALA A 175 15.14 24.34 6.07
C ALA A 175 16.61 23.96 6.29
N ILE A 176 17.00 22.71 6.02
CA ILE A 176 18.40 22.27 6.14
C ILE A 176 19.30 23.05 5.16
N ALA A 177 18.85 23.25 3.92
CA ALA A 177 19.59 24.02 2.93
C ALA A 177 19.74 25.50 3.37
N ALA A 178 18.68 26.12 3.87
CA ALA A 178 18.71 27.48 4.38
C ALA A 178 19.70 27.64 5.54
N ILE A 179 19.70 26.70 6.48
CA ILE A 179 20.65 26.68 7.60
C ILE A 179 22.09 26.57 7.07
N ALA A 180 22.35 25.65 6.14
CA ALA A 180 23.69 25.47 5.57
C ALA A 180 24.20 26.74 4.87
N VAL A 181 23.33 27.41 4.09
CA VAL A 181 23.65 28.67 3.41
C VAL A 181 23.94 29.78 4.44
N THR A 182 23.11 29.86 5.49
CA THR A 182 23.31 30.86 6.56
C THR A 182 24.63 30.66 7.27
N TYR A 183 25.00 29.41 7.62
CA TYR A 183 26.30 29.11 8.21
C TYR A 183 27.46 29.47 7.29
N ALA A 184 27.38 29.09 6.01
CA ALA A 184 28.42 29.42 5.04
C ALA A 184 28.59 30.94 4.89
N ALA A 185 27.49 31.68 4.79
CA ALA A 185 27.52 33.13 4.70
C ALA A 185 28.10 33.77 5.96
N SER A 186 27.77 33.26 7.15
CA SER A 186 28.33 33.74 8.42
C SER A 186 29.84 33.52 8.51
N VAL A 187 30.33 32.32 8.14
CA VAL A 187 31.76 32.01 8.12
C VAL A 187 32.50 32.93 7.12
N MET A 188 31.94 33.10 5.90
CA MET A 188 32.50 34.02 4.90
C MET A 188 32.53 35.46 5.41
N GLY A 189 31.49 35.94 6.07
CA GLY A 189 31.42 37.27 6.67
C GLY A 189 32.49 37.47 7.73
N LEU A 190 32.70 36.50 8.62
CA LEU A 190 33.75 36.54 9.64
C LEU A 190 35.16 36.55 9.02
N LEU A 191 35.38 35.75 7.95
CA LEU A 191 36.66 35.76 7.26
C LEU A 191 36.92 37.10 6.58
N VAL A 192 35.94 37.67 5.93
CA VAL A 192 36.07 39.01 5.31
C VAL A 192 36.38 40.06 6.38
N LEU A 193 35.64 40.04 7.48
CA LEU A 193 35.88 40.99 8.61
C LEU A 193 37.29 40.83 9.19
N PHE A 194 37.75 39.58 9.38
CA PHE A 194 39.10 39.29 9.86
C PHE A 194 40.16 39.85 8.90
N PHE A 195 40.04 39.61 7.59
CA PHE A 195 40.99 40.13 6.62
C PHE A 195 41.01 41.66 6.59
N LEU A 196 39.86 42.32 6.62
CA LEU A 196 39.76 43.76 6.61
C LEU A 196 40.40 44.37 7.87
N THR A 197 40.18 43.76 9.02
CA THR A 197 40.80 44.19 10.28
C THR A 197 42.32 43.98 10.25
N PHE A 198 42.77 42.83 9.75
CA PHE A 198 44.21 42.55 9.63
C PHE A 198 44.92 43.53 8.69
N ILE A 199 44.36 43.80 7.52
CA ILE A 199 44.93 44.78 6.57
C ILE A 199 44.89 46.20 7.15
N GLY A 200 43.80 46.58 7.82
CA GLY A 200 43.66 47.88 8.46
C GLY A 200 44.59 48.09 9.68
N SER A 201 45.07 47.01 10.28
CA SER A 201 46.05 47.09 11.41
C SER A 201 47.50 47.12 10.91
N THR A 202 47.73 46.85 9.64
CA THR A 202 49.06 46.83 9.01
C THR A 202 49.37 48.10 8.20
N LEU A 203 48.41 49.01 8.06
CA LEU A 203 48.53 50.36 7.50
C LEU A 203 48.62 51.40 8.66
#